data_c8f66f8511b9bbaedd3dd7ee5f5cdde3
#
_entry.id   c8f66f8511b9bbaedd3dd7ee5f5cdde3
#
_cell.length_a   1.000
_cell.length_b   1.000
_cell.length_c   1.000
_cell.angle_alpha   90.00
_cell.angle_beta   90.00
_cell.angle_gamma   90.00
#
_symmetry.space_group_name_H-M   'P 1'
#
loop_
_entity.id
_entity.type
_entity.pdbx_description
1 polymer ?
#
loop_
_entity_poly.entity_id
_entity_poly.type
_entity_poly.pdbx_seq_one_letter_code
_entity_poly.pdbx_strand_id
1 'polypeptide(L)'
;MTFVLKQILSVLAMMMLLVMFATAQTKDAASDSETLREAAEKSGFWLGTTIQGRMWNHDPDYKPVLGREFNSAVSIVFDGITQPERGRFNFDPMDEAMSFAKQHNMKLMGHCLVYKNATAAPWLRFNSEACGGWSAKDLDPIYKEHIQTIVRHGGDTYYAWEVANEPTQQMHGSCWARIFGEEQYMVKAFQYAHEANPNAMLLLNDTFGQGGIDKERADNFLALVKRLKAAGAPIDAVGTEMHWEMPQLRPTYLEEFKDFLDNARKIGVKVHVTEMDVYQGPTNSSEAFAKQKEIFYNVVHACMKDSNCIGFMTWGIADRYTWLRTTDWKNMPDAKPVLFDDDYKKKPAYYGVLQALKEGR
;
A
#
# COMPACT_ATOMS: atom_id res chain seq x y z
N MET A 1 62.71 -28.96 18.24
CA MET A 1 61.71 -29.07 17.15
C MET A 1 60.23 -28.84 17.57
N THR A 2 59.91 -29.01 18.85
CA THR A 2 58.52 -28.89 19.34
C THR A 2 58.00 -27.48 19.65
N PHE A 3 58.89 -26.51 19.94
CA PHE A 3 58.48 -25.15 20.32
C PHE A 3 58.11 -24.28 19.09
N VAL A 4 58.88 -24.37 18.03
CA VAL A 4 58.69 -23.62 16.78
C VAL A 4 57.40 -24.12 16.07
N LEU A 5 57.10 -25.41 16.10
CA LEU A 5 55.89 -25.96 15.49
C LEU A 5 54.60 -25.47 16.17
N LYS A 6 54.61 -25.31 17.52
CA LYS A 6 53.49 -24.75 18.28
C LYS A 6 53.25 -23.26 17.97
N GLN A 7 54.29 -22.49 17.79
CA GLN A 7 54.17 -21.06 17.41
C GLN A 7 53.62 -20.88 16.01
N ILE A 8 54.04 -21.71 15.05
CA ILE A 8 53.51 -21.69 13.67
C ILE A 8 52.02 -22.07 13.61
N LEU A 9 51.63 -23.08 14.38
CA LEU A 9 50.23 -23.49 14.47
C LEU A 9 49.34 -22.43 15.13
N SER A 10 49.83 -21.69 16.12
CA SER A 10 49.11 -20.60 16.77
C SER A 10 48.93 -19.40 15.84
N VAL A 11 49.92 -19.06 15.04
CA VAL A 11 49.84 -17.97 14.05
C VAL A 11 48.90 -18.30 12.91
N LEU A 12 48.91 -19.56 12.42
CA LEU A 12 47.98 -20.05 11.41
C LEU A 12 46.53 -20.07 11.91
N ALA A 13 46.28 -20.48 13.16
CA ALA A 13 44.96 -20.48 13.77
C ALA A 13 44.44 -19.04 13.97
N MET A 14 45.32 -18.11 14.36
CA MET A 14 44.98 -16.70 14.50
C MET A 14 44.71 -16.01 13.16
N MET A 15 45.44 -16.37 12.10
CA MET A 15 45.14 -15.92 10.73
C MET A 15 43.84 -16.49 10.18
N MET A 16 43.52 -17.75 10.43
CA MET A 16 42.22 -18.34 10.06
C MET A 16 41.06 -17.68 10.78
N LEU A 17 41.21 -17.38 12.08
CA LEU A 17 40.18 -16.62 12.82
C LEU A 17 40.01 -15.21 12.25
N LEU A 18 41.08 -14.50 11.93
CA LEU A 18 41.03 -13.16 11.32
C LEU A 18 40.37 -13.18 9.93
N VAL A 19 40.61 -14.20 9.11
CA VAL A 19 39.97 -14.38 7.80
C VAL A 19 38.49 -14.71 7.97
N MET A 20 38.10 -15.53 8.95
CA MET A 20 36.70 -15.79 9.24
C MET A 20 35.95 -14.58 9.77
N PHE A 21 36.59 -13.76 10.62
CA PHE A 21 36.02 -12.48 11.09
C PHE A 21 35.91 -11.45 9.95
N ALA A 22 36.91 -11.36 9.06
CA ALA A 22 36.85 -10.47 7.91
C ALA A 22 35.79 -10.89 6.89
N THR A 23 35.58 -12.21 6.66
CA THR A 23 34.54 -12.72 5.78
C THR A 23 33.13 -12.60 6.39
N ALA A 24 32.99 -12.68 7.72
CA ALA A 24 31.74 -12.41 8.41
C ALA A 24 31.39 -10.90 8.32
N GLN A 25 32.34 -10.01 8.60
CA GLN A 25 32.13 -8.56 8.49
C GLN A 25 31.86 -8.10 7.05
N THR A 26 32.45 -8.75 6.02
CA THR A 26 32.16 -8.41 4.62
C THR A 26 30.81 -8.96 4.16
N LYS A 27 30.34 -10.10 4.73
CA LYS A 27 28.96 -10.57 4.47
C LYS A 27 27.90 -9.65 5.09
N ASP A 28 28.12 -9.17 6.31
CA ASP A 28 27.19 -8.25 6.97
C ASP A 28 27.21 -6.87 6.30
N ALA A 29 28.38 -6.36 5.89
CA ALA A 29 28.49 -5.09 5.14
C ALA A 29 27.88 -5.18 3.71
N ALA A 30 28.00 -6.33 3.03
CA ALA A 30 27.34 -6.54 1.74
C ALA A 30 25.80 -6.69 1.89
N SER A 31 25.31 -7.18 3.04
CA SER A 31 23.88 -7.26 3.34
C SER A 31 23.25 -5.89 3.65
N ASP A 32 24.04 -4.93 4.11
CA ASP A 32 23.59 -3.59 4.47
C ASP A 32 23.53 -2.62 3.27
N SER A 33 24.07 -3.01 2.13
CA SER A 33 24.07 -2.22 0.88
C SER A 33 22.84 -2.44 0.01
N GLU A 34 22.13 -3.57 0.12
CA GLU A 34 20.96 -3.89 -0.69
C GLU A 34 19.74 -3.10 -0.26
N THR A 35 19.07 -2.49 -1.23
CA THR A 35 17.83 -1.74 -1.02
C THR A 35 16.61 -2.64 -1.03
N LEU A 36 15.49 -2.17 -0.47
CA LEU A 36 14.21 -2.87 -0.56
C LEU A 36 13.80 -3.07 -2.03
N ARG A 37 14.03 -2.05 -2.85
CA ARG A 37 13.75 -2.09 -4.28
C ARG A 37 14.50 -3.20 -4.98
N GLU A 38 15.82 -3.29 -4.80
CA GLU A 38 16.65 -4.32 -5.45
C GLU A 38 16.19 -5.74 -5.07
N ALA A 39 15.83 -5.95 -3.79
CA ALA A 39 15.31 -7.22 -3.33
C ALA A 39 13.93 -7.55 -3.91
N ALA A 40 13.04 -6.55 -4.01
CA ALA A 40 11.72 -6.70 -4.61
C ALA A 40 11.79 -6.98 -6.13
N GLU A 41 12.66 -6.28 -6.86
CA GLU A 41 12.86 -6.48 -8.30
C GLU A 41 13.37 -7.88 -8.63
N LYS A 42 14.30 -8.42 -7.82
CA LYS A 42 14.81 -9.80 -7.97
C LYS A 42 13.72 -10.85 -7.83
N SER A 43 12.73 -10.59 -6.99
CA SER A 43 11.60 -11.50 -6.74
C SER A 43 10.38 -11.25 -7.65
N GLY A 44 10.43 -10.21 -8.49
CA GLY A 44 9.29 -9.79 -9.32
C GLY A 44 8.07 -9.35 -8.50
N PHE A 45 8.30 -8.72 -7.33
CA PHE A 45 7.26 -8.31 -6.39
C PHE A 45 7.05 -6.80 -6.41
N TRP A 46 5.78 -6.36 -6.38
CA TRP A 46 5.45 -4.95 -6.27
C TRP A 46 5.59 -4.50 -4.81
N LEU A 47 6.61 -3.69 -4.56
CA LEU A 47 6.87 -3.05 -3.27
C LEU A 47 6.77 -1.55 -3.42
N GLY A 48 5.89 -0.92 -2.63
CA GLY A 48 5.67 0.50 -2.78
C GLY A 48 5.26 1.22 -1.51
N THR A 49 4.93 2.48 -1.71
CA THR A 49 4.42 3.37 -0.67
C THR A 49 3.55 4.46 -1.28
N THR A 50 2.75 5.15 -0.46
CA THR A 50 1.93 6.25 -0.97
C THR A 50 2.75 7.51 -1.26
N ILE A 51 2.46 8.18 -2.38
CA ILE A 51 2.97 9.51 -2.70
C ILE A 51 2.17 10.53 -1.89
N GLN A 52 2.84 11.20 -0.97
CA GLN A 52 2.24 12.24 -0.16
C GLN A 52 2.49 13.60 -0.80
N GLY A 53 1.51 14.11 -1.56
CA GLY A 53 1.65 15.30 -2.40
C GLY A 53 2.19 16.54 -1.67
N ARG A 54 1.84 16.71 -0.39
CA ARG A 54 2.38 17.82 0.42
C ARG A 54 3.90 17.73 0.60
N MET A 55 4.46 16.51 0.74
CA MET A 55 5.89 16.27 0.96
C MET A 55 6.65 16.28 -0.36
N TRP A 56 5.98 15.91 -1.41
CA TRP A 56 6.51 15.79 -2.75
C TRP A 56 7.31 17.02 -3.22
N ASN A 57 6.82 18.21 -2.94
CA ASN A 57 7.44 19.46 -3.36
C ASN A 57 8.16 20.24 -2.25
N HIS A 58 8.04 19.78 -0.99
CA HIS A 58 8.56 20.54 0.16
C HIS A 58 9.66 19.83 0.93
N ASP A 59 9.89 18.54 0.67
CA ASP A 59 10.94 17.77 1.31
C ASP A 59 11.95 17.27 0.28
N PRO A 60 13.19 17.78 0.27
CA PRO A 60 14.21 17.42 -0.72
C PRO A 60 14.65 15.96 -0.63
N ASP A 61 14.49 15.30 0.52
CA ASP A 61 14.92 13.93 0.76
C ASP A 61 13.84 12.90 0.37
N TYR A 62 12.58 13.33 0.21
CA TYR A 62 11.44 12.45 -0.06
C TYR A 62 11.59 11.66 -1.37
N LYS A 63 11.75 12.37 -2.49
CA LYS A 63 11.88 11.78 -3.83
C LYS A 63 13.10 10.85 -3.96
N PRO A 64 14.31 11.25 -3.48
CA PRO A 64 15.46 10.35 -3.48
C PRO A 64 15.25 9.03 -2.74
N VAL A 65 14.60 9.05 -1.58
CA VAL A 65 14.29 7.83 -0.82
C VAL A 65 13.25 6.98 -1.53
N LEU A 66 12.17 7.60 -2.05
CA LEU A 66 11.14 6.90 -2.81
C LEU A 66 11.75 6.14 -4.00
N GLY A 67 12.52 6.82 -4.85
CA GLY A 67 13.09 6.23 -6.06
C GLY A 67 14.16 5.16 -5.78
N ARG A 68 14.88 5.27 -4.65
CA ARG A 68 15.91 4.31 -4.27
C ARG A 68 15.33 3.03 -3.66
N GLU A 69 14.28 3.13 -2.84
CA GLU A 69 13.83 2.04 -1.98
C GLU A 69 12.59 1.29 -2.49
N PHE A 70 11.85 1.86 -3.47
CA PHE A 70 10.59 1.30 -3.93
C PHE A 70 10.55 1.15 -5.46
N ASN A 71 9.87 0.13 -5.96
CA ASN A 71 9.65 -0.10 -7.39
C ASN A 71 8.22 0.26 -7.85
N SER A 72 7.35 0.64 -6.92
CA SER A 72 6.01 1.13 -7.21
C SER A 72 5.57 2.21 -6.21
N ALA A 73 4.50 2.92 -6.53
CA ALA A 73 3.94 3.92 -5.64
C ALA A 73 2.44 4.08 -5.84
N VAL A 74 1.74 4.48 -4.76
CA VAL A 74 0.32 4.86 -4.79
C VAL A 74 0.22 6.36 -5.07
N SER A 75 -0.49 6.72 -6.13
CA SER A 75 -0.79 8.12 -6.49
C SER A 75 -2.23 8.46 -6.13
N ILE A 76 -2.42 9.53 -5.37
CA ILE A 76 -3.75 10.00 -4.96
C ILE A 76 -4.43 10.72 -6.12
N VAL A 77 -5.61 10.23 -6.52
CA VAL A 77 -6.35 10.71 -7.70
C VAL A 77 -7.81 11.07 -7.40
N PHE A 78 -8.11 11.47 -6.18
CA PHE A 78 -9.47 11.87 -5.79
C PHE A 78 -10.07 12.89 -6.75
N ASP A 79 -11.37 12.75 -7.03
CA ASP A 79 -12.08 13.63 -7.95
C ASP A 79 -12.03 15.12 -7.57
N GLY A 80 -11.96 15.44 -6.27
CA GLY A 80 -11.70 16.81 -5.81
C GLY A 80 -10.33 17.38 -6.20
N ILE A 81 -9.36 16.52 -6.52
CA ILE A 81 -8.02 16.89 -6.99
C ILE A 81 -7.96 16.89 -8.51
N THR A 82 -8.46 15.83 -9.13
CA THR A 82 -8.32 15.59 -10.59
C THR A 82 -9.38 16.31 -11.43
N GLN A 83 -10.53 16.66 -10.84
CA GLN A 83 -11.57 17.44 -11.51
C GLN A 83 -12.18 18.49 -10.55
N PRO A 84 -11.40 19.48 -10.09
CA PRO A 84 -11.85 20.46 -9.10
C PRO A 84 -13.01 21.34 -9.59
N GLU A 85 -13.16 21.49 -10.90
CA GLU A 85 -14.25 22.19 -11.57
C GLU A 85 -14.91 21.26 -12.61
N ARG A 86 -16.22 21.40 -12.79
CA ARG A 86 -16.96 20.58 -13.75
C ARG A 86 -16.41 20.75 -15.17
N GLY A 87 -16.04 19.63 -15.81
CA GLY A 87 -15.50 19.60 -17.18
C GLY A 87 -14.05 20.09 -17.29
N ARG A 88 -13.39 20.44 -16.18
CA ARG A 88 -11.98 20.85 -16.15
C ARG A 88 -11.15 19.90 -15.31
N PHE A 89 -10.30 19.15 -15.99
CA PHE A 89 -9.37 18.24 -15.35
C PHE A 89 -8.06 18.94 -14.96
N ASN A 90 -7.50 18.52 -13.82
CA ASN A 90 -6.18 18.90 -13.34
C ASN A 90 -5.33 17.64 -13.25
N PHE A 91 -4.44 17.45 -14.20
CA PHE A 91 -3.53 16.29 -14.24
C PHE A 91 -2.14 16.59 -13.70
N ASP A 92 -1.82 17.82 -13.29
CA ASP A 92 -0.49 18.18 -12.82
C ASP A 92 0.08 17.19 -11.77
N PRO A 93 -0.67 16.79 -10.71
CA PRO A 93 -0.16 15.82 -9.74
C PRO A 93 0.07 14.42 -10.33
N MET A 94 -0.77 13.99 -11.27
CA MET A 94 -0.60 12.72 -11.97
C MET A 94 0.62 12.77 -12.89
N ASP A 95 0.79 13.84 -13.66
CA ASP A 95 1.89 14.03 -14.61
C ASP A 95 3.24 14.09 -13.90
N GLU A 96 3.31 14.77 -12.74
CA GLU A 96 4.51 14.75 -11.90
C GLU A 96 4.83 13.35 -11.40
N ALA A 97 3.85 12.61 -10.90
CA ALA A 97 4.03 11.23 -10.45
C ALA A 97 4.44 10.30 -11.59
N MET A 98 3.81 10.43 -12.77
CA MET A 98 4.13 9.64 -13.97
C MET A 98 5.54 9.95 -14.50
N SER A 99 5.94 11.22 -14.50
CA SER A 99 7.29 11.63 -14.90
C SER A 99 8.35 11.02 -13.98
N PHE A 100 8.12 11.10 -12.67
CA PHE A 100 9.00 10.49 -11.68
C PHE A 100 9.05 8.95 -11.83
N ALA A 101 7.90 8.30 -11.96
CA ALA A 101 7.82 6.86 -12.14
C ALA A 101 8.60 6.41 -13.38
N LYS A 102 8.48 7.14 -14.50
CA LYS A 102 9.23 6.88 -15.71
C LYS A 102 10.74 7.04 -15.51
N GLN A 103 11.18 8.11 -14.84
CA GLN A 103 12.60 8.36 -14.57
C GLN A 103 13.23 7.27 -13.71
N HIS A 104 12.47 6.69 -12.80
CA HIS A 104 12.91 5.66 -11.86
C HIS A 104 12.49 4.24 -12.24
N ASN A 105 11.95 4.01 -13.45
CA ASN A 105 11.41 2.70 -13.87
C ASN A 105 10.45 2.10 -12.81
N MET A 106 9.54 2.91 -12.28
CA MET A 106 8.52 2.52 -11.32
C MET A 106 7.16 2.37 -12.03
N LYS A 107 6.22 1.70 -11.36
CA LYS A 107 4.81 1.66 -11.75
C LYS A 107 3.94 2.32 -10.68
N LEU A 108 2.79 2.84 -11.08
CA LEU A 108 1.86 3.51 -10.20
C LEU A 108 0.58 2.69 -9.98
N MET A 109 0.00 2.82 -8.79
CA MET A 109 -1.36 2.43 -8.47
C MET A 109 -2.17 3.69 -8.17
N GLY A 110 -3.33 3.85 -8.79
CA GLY A 110 -4.19 5.02 -8.57
C GLY A 110 -5.11 4.82 -7.37
N HIS A 111 -5.05 5.67 -6.39
CA HIS A 111 -5.91 5.66 -5.20
C HIS A 111 -6.73 6.96 -5.14
N CYS A 112 -7.97 6.91 -5.25
CA CYS A 112 -8.88 5.93 -5.82
C CYS A 112 -9.89 6.66 -6.71
N LEU A 113 -10.57 5.93 -7.57
CA LEU A 113 -11.51 6.55 -8.53
C LEU A 113 -12.81 6.98 -7.85
N VAL A 114 -13.25 6.24 -6.82
CA VAL A 114 -14.48 6.53 -6.06
C VAL A 114 -14.24 6.36 -4.57
N TYR A 115 -14.56 7.38 -3.81
CA TYR A 115 -14.45 7.35 -2.35
C TYR A 115 -15.53 8.22 -1.69
N LYS A 116 -15.40 8.42 -0.39
CA LYS A 116 -16.37 9.14 0.46
C LYS A 116 -16.69 10.55 -0.01
N ASN A 117 -17.83 11.07 0.41
CA ASN A 117 -18.30 12.41 0.04
C ASN A 117 -17.26 13.53 0.29
N ALA A 118 -16.41 13.38 1.31
CA ALA A 118 -15.40 14.38 1.67
C ALA A 118 -14.27 14.52 0.63
N THR A 119 -14.04 13.52 -0.22
CA THR A 119 -13.06 13.56 -1.31
C THR A 119 -13.66 13.99 -2.64
N ALA A 120 -15.01 14.05 -2.70
CA ALA A 120 -15.74 14.43 -3.90
C ALA A 120 -15.45 15.88 -4.32
N ALA A 121 -15.47 16.12 -5.62
CA ALA A 121 -15.26 17.43 -6.16
C ALA A 121 -16.30 18.44 -5.61
N PRO A 122 -15.91 19.66 -5.23
CA PRO A 122 -16.79 20.62 -4.56
C PRO A 122 -18.07 20.94 -5.35
N TRP A 123 -18.00 20.94 -6.68
CA TRP A 123 -19.15 21.21 -7.55
C TRP A 123 -20.21 20.11 -7.54
N LEU A 124 -19.88 18.88 -7.11
CA LEU A 124 -20.85 17.81 -6.89
C LEU A 124 -21.78 18.09 -5.70
N ARG A 125 -21.34 18.90 -4.76
CA ARG A 125 -22.08 19.28 -3.53
C ARG A 125 -22.53 18.05 -2.72
N PHE A 126 -21.71 17.02 -2.65
CA PHE A 126 -21.98 15.78 -1.89
C PHE A 126 -21.95 15.95 -0.38
N ASN A 127 -21.51 17.11 0.10
CA ASN A 127 -21.61 17.50 1.50
C ASN A 127 -23.02 18.01 1.89
N SER A 128 -23.95 18.15 0.93
CA SER A 128 -25.33 18.51 1.21
C SER A 128 -26.20 17.29 1.45
N GLU A 129 -27.24 17.43 2.26
CA GLU A 129 -28.21 16.36 2.57
C GLU A 129 -28.88 15.80 1.30
N ALA A 130 -29.14 16.65 0.32
CA ALA A 130 -29.72 16.25 -0.97
C ALA A 130 -28.70 15.74 -1.99
N CYS A 131 -27.43 15.50 -1.61
CA CYS A 131 -26.38 15.07 -2.52
C CYS A 131 -26.28 15.94 -3.79
N GLY A 132 -26.37 17.26 -3.61
CA GLY A 132 -26.33 18.21 -4.73
C GLY A 132 -27.57 18.24 -5.60
N GLY A 133 -28.59 17.44 -5.30
CA GLY A 133 -29.81 17.32 -6.10
C GLY A 133 -29.63 16.48 -7.37
N TRP A 134 -28.57 15.70 -7.48
CA TRP A 134 -28.30 14.86 -8.65
C TRP A 134 -29.28 13.68 -8.77
N SER A 135 -29.75 13.45 -9.98
CA SER A 135 -30.35 12.15 -10.35
C SER A 135 -29.29 11.20 -10.94
N ALA A 136 -29.53 9.90 -10.86
CA ALA A 136 -28.66 8.92 -11.51
C ALA A 136 -28.52 9.17 -13.01
N LYS A 137 -29.59 9.59 -13.69
CA LYS A 137 -29.59 9.89 -15.13
C LYS A 137 -28.65 11.06 -15.47
N ASP A 138 -28.61 12.09 -14.62
CA ASP A 138 -27.83 13.29 -14.92
C ASP A 138 -26.36 13.12 -14.51
N LEU A 139 -26.10 12.34 -13.44
CA LEU A 139 -24.76 12.11 -12.93
C LEU A 139 -23.99 11.01 -13.67
N ASP A 140 -24.68 10.00 -14.21
CA ASP A 140 -24.03 8.84 -14.84
C ASP A 140 -23.07 9.18 -16.00
N PRO A 141 -23.43 10.04 -16.96
CA PRO A 141 -22.50 10.44 -18.02
C PRO A 141 -21.27 11.19 -17.49
N ILE A 142 -21.45 12.00 -16.45
CA ILE A 142 -20.36 12.72 -15.79
C ILE A 142 -19.43 11.76 -15.04
N TYR A 143 -20.00 10.81 -14.33
CA TYR A 143 -19.30 9.76 -13.62
C TYR A 143 -18.46 8.89 -14.56
N LYS A 144 -19.06 8.50 -15.69
CA LYS A 144 -18.38 7.76 -16.76
C LYS A 144 -17.22 8.57 -17.34
N GLU A 145 -17.46 9.82 -17.73
CA GLU A 145 -16.45 10.72 -18.28
C GLU A 145 -15.27 10.89 -17.32
N HIS A 146 -15.55 11.14 -16.03
CA HIS A 146 -14.54 11.31 -15.01
C HIS A 146 -13.62 10.09 -14.91
N ILE A 147 -14.18 8.91 -14.65
CA ILE A 147 -13.41 7.67 -14.50
C ILE A 147 -12.61 7.37 -15.77
N GLN A 148 -13.25 7.42 -16.92
CA GLN A 148 -12.60 7.08 -18.18
C GLN A 148 -11.47 8.05 -18.54
N THR A 149 -11.65 9.32 -18.26
CA THR A 149 -10.63 10.34 -18.56
C THR A 149 -9.38 10.16 -17.70
N ILE A 150 -9.56 9.91 -16.41
CA ILE A 150 -8.43 9.67 -15.48
C ILE A 150 -7.69 8.37 -15.85
N VAL A 151 -8.43 7.28 -16.07
CA VAL A 151 -7.83 5.98 -16.38
C VAL A 151 -7.07 6.01 -17.70
N ARG A 152 -7.63 6.65 -18.76
CA ARG A 152 -6.92 6.85 -20.03
C ARG A 152 -5.69 7.70 -19.90
N HIS A 153 -5.76 8.78 -19.10
CA HIS A 153 -4.62 9.65 -18.86
C HIS A 153 -3.45 8.91 -18.18
N GLY A 154 -3.76 8.06 -17.20
CA GLY A 154 -2.75 7.23 -16.52
C GLY A 154 -2.05 6.21 -17.42
N GLY A 155 -2.76 5.71 -18.45
CA GLY A 155 -2.24 4.76 -19.45
C GLY A 155 -1.51 3.57 -18.80
N ASP A 156 -0.43 3.11 -19.42
CA ASP A 156 0.35 1.96 -18.95
C ASP A 156 1.29 2.26 -17.77
N THR A 157 1.39 3.53 -17.36
CA THR A 157 2.17 3.91 -16.17
C THR A 157 1.46 3.45 -14.90
N TYR A 158 0.13 3.47 -14.90
CA TYR A 158 -0.69 2.93 -13.83
C TYR A 158 -1.00 1.45 -14.13
N TYR A 159 -0.33 0.55 -13.39
CA TYR A 159 -0.57 -0.89 -13.55
C TYR A 159 -1.87 -1.35 -12.89
N ALA A 160 -2.37 -0.57 -11.92
CA ALA A 160 -3.53 -0.90 -11.12
C ALA A 160 -4.32 0.35 -10.72
N TRP A 161 -5.62 0.18 -10.48
CA TRP A 161 -6.53 1.20 -9.97
C TRP A 161 -7.34 0.64 -8.81
N GLU A 162 -7.30 1.31 -7.68
CA GLU A 162 -8.34 1.15 -6.67
C GLU A 162 -9.59 1.87 -7.16
N VAL A 163 -10.52 1.07 -7.68
CA VAL A 163 -11.72 1.63 -8.31
C VAL A 163 -12.68 2.22 -7.29
N ALA A 164 -12.85 1.53 -6.16
CA ALA A 164 -13.60 2.06 -5.03
C ALA A 164 -12.89 1.71 -3.72
N ASN A 165 -12.96 2.63 -2.75
CA ASN A 165 -12.29 2.51 -1.47
C ASN A 165 -13.29 2.45 -0.30
N GLU A 166 -13.00 1.58 0.68
CA GLU A 166 -13.75 1.38 1.93
C GLU A 166 -15.28 1.23 1.75
N PRO A 167 -15.76 0.39 0.82
CA PRO A 167 -17.20 0.29 0.54
C PRO A 167 -18.00 -0.20 1.72
N THR A 168 -17.44 -1.03 2.61
CA THR A 168 -18.15 -1.57 3.77
C THR A 168 -18.07 -0.66 5.01
N GLN A 169 -17.18 0.35 4.99
CA GLN A 169 -16.95 1.24 6.12
C GLN A 169 -17.42 2.67 5.88
N GLN A 170 -16.97 3.29 4.77
CA GLN A 170 -17.14 4.71 4.52
C GLN A 170 -18.19 5.05 3.45
N MET A 171 -18.56 4.07 2.62
CA MET A 171 -19.38 4.34 1.44
C MET A 171 -20.87 4.02 1.65
N HIS A 172 -21.21 3.27 2.71
CA HIS A 172 -22.61 3.01 3.04
C HIS A 172 -23.37 4.32 3.27
N GLY A 173 -24.45 4.54 2.52
CA GLY A 173 -25.24 5.78 2.57
C GLY A 173 -24.53 7.01 2.00
N SER A 174 -23.37 6.86 1.37
CA SER A 174 -22.72 7.95 0.61
C SER A 174 -23.63 8.48 -0.49
N CYS A 175 -23.34 9.67 -1.02
CA CYS A 175 -24.09 10.19 -2.17
C CYS A 175 -24.00 9.28 -3.41
N TRP A 176 -22.89 8.60 -3.63
CA TRP A 176 -22.78 7.59 -4.67
C TRP A 176 -23.79 6.45 -4.48
N ALA A 177 -23.84 5.88 -3.27
CA ALA A 177 -24.78 4.82 -2.92
C ALA A 177 -26.26 5.27 -2.98
N ARG A 178 -26.54 6.48 -2.49
CA ARG A 178 -27.90 7.05 -2.49
C ARG A 178 -28.41 7.36 -3.89
N ILE A 179 -27.53 7.79 -4.82
CA ILE A 179 -27.92 8.17 -6.19
C ILE A 179 -28.03 6.94 -7.09
N PHE A 180 -27.07 6.03 -7.01
CA PHE A 180 -26.99 4.89 -7.94
C PHE A 180 -27.47 3.57 -7.34
N GLY A 181 -27.55 3.46 -6.01
CA GLY A 181 -27.74 2.22 -5.25
C GLY A 181 -26.46 1.72 -4.61
N GLU A 182 -26.57 1.01 -3.48
CA GLU A 182 -25.45 0.60 -2.62
C GLU A 182 -24.34 -0.18 -3.30
N GLU A 183 -24.65 -0.94 -4.35
CA GLU A 183 -23.67 -1.73 -5.10
C GLU A 183 -23.52 -1.23 -6.54
N GLN A 184 -24.55 -0.62 -7.10
CA GLN A 184 -24.59 -0.28 -8.52
C GLN A 184 -23.56 0.79 -8.92
N TYR A 185 -23.23 1.74 -8.05
CA TYR A 185 -22.17 2.72 -8.33
C TYR A 185 -20.81 2.04 -8.52
N MET A 186 -20.51 0.99 -7.75
CA MET A 186 -19.26 0.22 -7.89
C MET A 186 -19.25 -0.57 -9.21
N VAL A 187 -20.33 -1.28 -9.52
CA VAL A 187 -20.43 -2.04 -10.80
C VAL A 187 -20.14 -1.11 -11.97
N LYS A 188 -20.76 0.07 -12.00
CA LYS A 188 -20.53 1.08 -13.05
C LYS A 188 -19.08 1.57 -13.07
N ALA A 189 -18.50 1.88 -11.91
CA ALA A 189 -17.13 2.35 -11.83
C ALA A 189 -16.14 1.34 -12.40
N PHE A 190 -16.28 0.06 -12.03
CA PHE A 190 -15.45 -1.02 -12.56
C PHE A 190 -15.61 -1.19 -14.07
N GLN A 191 -16.82 -1.15 -14.57
CA GLN A 191 -17.09 -1.22 -16.00
C GLN A 191 -16.48 -0.04 -16.76
N TYR A 192 -16.63 1.18 -16.27
CA TYR A 192 -16.07 2.38 -16.89
C TYR A 192 -14.54 2.41 -16.86
N ALA A 193 -13.93 1.95 -15.77
CA ALA A 193 -12.48 1.82 -15.69
C ALA A 193 -11.94 0.78 -16.67
N HIS A 194 -12.59 -0.38 -16.76
CA HIS A 194 -12.21 -1.44 -17.69
C HIS A 194 -12.39 -1.02 -19.17
N GLU A 195 -13.49 -0.35 -19.50
CA GLU A 195 -13.68 0.22 -20.85
C GLU A 195 -12.59 1.22 -21.23
N ALA A 196 -12.04 1.94 -20.25
CA ALA A 196 -11.00 2.94 -20.49
C ALA A 196 -9.60 2.32 -20.68
N ASN A 197 -9.25 1.31 -19.87
CA ASN A 197 -8.01 0.53 -20.00
C ASN A 197 -8.25 -0.93 -19.56
N PRO A 198 -8.52 -1.84 -20.51
CA PRO A 198 -8.79 -3.25 -20.20
C PRO A 198 -7.56 -4.03 -19.70
N ASN A 199 -6.36 -3.44 -19.80
CA ASN A 199 -5.11 -4.07 -19.36
C ASN A 199 -4.72 -3.68 -17.92
N ALA A 200 -5.33 -2.63 -17.34
CA ALA A 200 -5.08 -2.23 -15.98
C ALA A 200 -5.77 -3.17 -15.00
N MET A 201 -5.09 -3.53 -13.92
CA MET A 201 -5.67 -4.31 -12.83
C MET A 201 -6.65 -3.45 -12.03
N LEU A 202 -7.84 -3.95 -11.78
CA LEU A 202 -8.89 -3.24 -11.06
C LEU A 202 -9.13 -3.85 -9.68
N LEU A 203 -8.97 -3.02 -8.63
CA LEU A 203 -9.08 -3.43 -7.23
C LEU A 203 -10.29 -2.80 -6.54
N LEU A 204 -10.91 -3.58 -5.65
CA LEU A 204 -11.78 -3.07 -4.59
C LEU A 204 -10.98 -3.10 -3.28
N ASN A 205 -10.85 -1.97 -2.59
CA ASN A 205 -10.03 -1.83 -1.37
C ASN A 205 -10.90 -1.61 -0.14
N ASP A 206 -10.52 -2.23 1.01
CA ASP A 206 -11.20 -1.98 2.29
C ASP A 206 -10.27 -2.27 3.47
N THR A 207 -10.71 -1.84 4.66
CA THR A 207 -10.04 -2.07 5.94
C THR A 207 -10.82 -3.06 6.81
N PHE A 208 -10.10 -3.91 7.55
CA PHE A 208 -10.72 -4.97 8.37
C PHE A 208 -10.40 -4.85 9.85
N GLY A 209 -10.01 -3.67 10.31
CA GLY A 209 -9.78 -3.37 11.71
C GLY A 209 -8.31 -3.16 12.08
N GLN A 210 -8.10 -2.64 13.29
CA GLN A 210 -6.78 -2.23 13.79
C GLN A 210 -6.05 -3.35 14.54
N GLY A 211 -6.74 -4.43 14.84
CA GLY A 211 -6.23 -5.58 15.60
C GLY A 211 -5.93 -6.83 14.76
N GLY A 212 -5.74 -6.68 13.47
CA GLY A 212 -5.65 -7.77 12.49
C GLY A 212 -6.83 -7.76 11.52
N ILE A 213 -6.98 -8.80 10.70
CA ILE A 213 -8.09 -8.95 9.78
C ILE A 213 -9.30 -9.54 10.52
N ASP A 214 -10.29 -8.70 10.82
CA ASP A 214 -11.53 -9.16 11.42
C ASP A 214 -12.28 -10.07 10.44
N LYS A 215 -12.55 -11.30 10.90
CA LYS A 215 -13.13 -12.34 10.05
C LYS A 215 -14.50 -11.97 9.50
N GLU A 216 -15.39 -11.40 10.32
CA GLU A 216 -16.75 -11.06 9.90
C GLU A 216 -16.72 -9.93 8.84
N ARG A 217 -15.89 -8.90 9.05
CA ARG A 217 -15.70 -7.82 8.07
C ARG A 217 -15.12 -8.34 6.77
N ALA A 218 -14.10 -9.18 6.82
CA ALA A 218 -13.48 -9.77 5.66
C ALA A 218 -14.45 -10.68 4.88
N ASP A 219 -15.22 -11.52 5.57
CA ASP A 219 -16.23 -12.38 4.95
C ASP A 219 -17.35 -11.56 4.28
N ASN A 220 -17.83 -10.49 4.92
CA ASN A 220 -18.83 -9.58 4.36
C ASN A 220 -18.31 -8.86 3.13
N PHE A 221 -17.05 -8.40 3.16
CA PHE A 221 -16.39 -7.78 2.01
C PHE A 221 -16.23 -8.75 0.84
N LEU A 222 -15.73 -9.97 1.07
CA LEU A 222 -15.59 -10.97 0.01
C LEU A 222 -16.95 -11.42 -0.55
N ALA A 223 -18.00 -11.44 0.28
CA ALA A 223 -19.36 -11.67 -0.18
C ALA A 223 -19.86 -10.53 -1.08
N LEU A 224 -19.52 -9.26 -0.75
CA LEU A 224 -19.78 -8.10 -1.62
C LEU A 224 -19.06 -8.26 -2.96
N VAL A 225 -17.75 -8.59 -2.96
CA VAL A 225 -16.97 -8.84 -4.19
C VAL A 225 -17.65 -9.88 -5.08
N LYS A 226 -18.13 -10.98 -4.49
CA LYS A 226 -18.88 -12.02 -5.27
C LYS A 226 -20.13 -11.47 -5.91
N ARG A 227 -20.93 -10.66 -5.20
CA ARG A 227 -22.16 -10.05 -5.76
C ARG A 227 -21.83 -9.06 -6.88
N LEU A 228 -20.81 -8.22 -6.70
CA LEU A 228 -20.37 -7.27 -7.72
C LEU A 228 -19.88 -7.98 -8.99
N LYS A 229 -19.08 -9.04 -8.84
CA LYS A 229 -18.65 -9.88 -10.00
C LYS A 229 -19.84 -10.53 -10.69
N ALA A 230 -20.81 -11.05 -9.95
CA ALA A 230 -22.05 -11.62 -10.52
C ALA A 230 -22.89 -10.56 -11.24
N ALA A 231 -22.83 -9.29 -10.83
CA ALA A 231 -23.47 -8.15 -11.49
C ALA A 231 -22.65 -7.59 -12.67
N GLY A 232 -21.50 -8.19 -13.02
CA GLY A 232 -20.70 -7.84 -14.18
C GLY A 232 -19.59 -6.81 -13.91
N ALA A 233 -19.17 -6.61 -12.65
CA ALA A 233 -18.00 -5.81 -12.32
C ALA A 233 -16.71 -6.62 -12.59
N PRO A 234 -15.78 -6.13 -13.43
CA PRO A 234 -14.51 -6.79 -13.73
C PRO A 234 -13.51 -6.52 -12.58
N ILE A 235 -13.64 -7.26 -11.48
CA ILE A 235 -12.75 -7.17 -10.32
C ILE A 235 -11.64 -8.21 -10.45
N ASP A 236 -10.39 -7.75 -10.57
CA ASP A 236 -9.20 -8.60 -10.69
C ASP A 236 -8.58 -8.92 -9.34
N ALA A 237 -8.59 -7.94 -8.43
CA ALA A 237 -7.98 -8.05 -7.12
C ALA A 237 -8.79 -7.34 -6.03
N VAL A 238 -8.44 -7.65 -4.79
CA VAL A 238 -8.90 -6.93 -3.61
C VAL A 238 -7.72 -6.34 -2.87
N GLY A 239 -7.90 -5.12 -2.35
CA GLY A 239 -6.96 -4.48 -1.46
C GLY A 239 -7.30 -4.77 0.00
N THR A 240 -6.28 -4.81 0.85
CA THR A 240 -6.43 -4.83 2.30
C THR A 240 -5.55 -3.76 2.93
N GLU A 241 -6.20 -2.81 3.58
CA GLU A 241 -5.53 -1.82 4.42
C GLU A 241 -5.17 -2.47 5.75
N MET A 242 -3.92 -2.40 6.11
CA MET A 242 -3.43 -2.95 7.37
C MET A 242 -2.94 -1.83 8.28
N HIS A 243 -3.85 -0.90 8.63
CA HIS A 243 -3.62 0.14 9.62
C HIS A 243 -3.73 -0.45 11.02
N TRP A 244 -2.68 -1.17 11.44
CA TRP A 244 -2.71 -1.95 12.66
C TRP A 244 -2.11 -1.20 13.85
N GLU A 245 -2.68 -1.47 15.03
CA GLU A 245 -2.21 -0.94 16.30
C GLU A 245 -1.75 -2.10 17.19
N MET A 246 -0.45 -2.19 17.48
CA MET A 246 0.12 -3.30 18.26
C MET A 246 -0.60 -3.56 19.60
N PRO A 247 -1.08 -2.54 20.33
CA PRO A 247 -1.86 -2.78 21.55
C PRO A 247 -3.19 -3.51 21.33
N GLN A 248 -3.72 -3.49 20.12
CA GLN A 248 -4.97 -4.15 19.73
C GLN A 248 -4.73 -5.44 18.91
N LEU A 249 -3.49 -5.66 18.44
CA LEU A 249 -3.17 -6.72 17.48
C LEU A 249 -3.36 -8.09 18.13
N ARG A 250 -4.24 -8.89 17.54
CA ARG A 250 -4.51 -10.26 18.00
C ARG A 250 -3.31 -11.18 17.71
N PRO A 251 -3.01 -12.16 18.57
CA PRO A 251 -1.95 -13.16 18.29
C PRO A 251 -2.19 -13.92 16.97
N THR A 252 -3.44 -14.03 16.54
CA THR A 252 -3.89 -14.76 15.33
C THR A 252 -3.80 -13.93 14.04
N TYR A 253 -3.26 -12.70 14.07
CA TYR A 253 -3.25 -11.79 12.92
C TYR A 253 -2.66 -12.39 11.63
N LEU A 254 -1.68 -13.27 11.76
CA LEU A 254 -1.02 -13.89 10.62
C LEU A 254 -1.87 -15.01 10.01
N GLU A 255 -2.51 -15.83 10.84
CA GLU A 255 -3.46 -16.85 10.41
C GLU A 255 -4.67 -16.18 9.74
N GLU A 256 -5.19 -15.11 10.33
CA GLU A 256 -6.30 -14.32 9.75
C GLU A 256 -5.94 -13.77 8.36
N PHE A 257 -4.70 -13.30 8.18
CA PHE A 257 -4.24 -12.85 6.86
C PHE A 257 -4.14 -14.00 5.86
N LYS A 258 -3.60 -15.15 6.25
CA LYS A 258 -3.54 -16.35 5.38
C LYS A 258 -4.94 -16.84 5.00
N ASP A 259 -5.87 -16.85 5.94
CA ASP A 259 -7.27 -17.20 5.68
C ASP A 259 -7.92 -16.24 4.68
N PHE A 260 -7.62 -14.93 4.78
CA PHE A 260 -8.08 -13.94 3.82
C PHE A 260 -7.52 -14.21 2.41
N LEU A 261 -6.22 -14.51 2.27
CA LEU A 261 -5.59 -14.90 1.00
C LEU A 261 -6.28 -16.12 0.38
N ASP A 262 -6.55 -17.16 1.18
CA ASP A 262 -7.21 -18.38 0.72
C ASP A 262 -8.67 -18.14 0.32
N ASN A 263 -9.40 -17.32 1.06
CA ASN A 263 -10.79 -17.00 0.75
C ASN A 263 -10.90 -16.11 -0.51
N ALA A 264 -10.00 -15.15 -0.71
CA ALA A 264 -9.91 -14.38 -1.94
C ALA A 264 -9.60 -15.28 -3.17
N ARG A 265 -8.69 -16.22 -3.02
CA ARG A 265 -8.36 -17.21 -4.07
C ARG A 265 -9.59 -18.05 -4.47
N LYS A 266 -10.40 -18.50 -3.51
CA LYS A 266 -11.63 -19.27 -3.77
C LYS A 266 -12.66 -18.54 -4.62
N ILE A 267 -12.67 -17.21 -4.57
CA ILE A 267 -13.57 -16.38 -5.38
C ILE A 267 -12.91 -15.83 -6.66
N GLY A 268 -11.67 -16.25 -6.94
CA GLY A 268 -10.95 -15.90 -8.16
C GLY A 268 -10.52 -14.45 -8.22
N VAL A 269 -10.02 -13.87 -7.12
CA VAL A 269 -9.39 -12.54 -7.09
C VAL A 269 -8.02 -12.62 -6.42
N LYS A 270 -7.10 -11.76 -6.88
CA LYS A 270 -5.79 -11.54 -6.24
C LYS A 270 -5.94 -10.69 -4.99
N VAL A 271 -4.89 -10.64 -4.17
CA VAL A 271 -4.82 -9.76 -2.99
C VAL A 271 -3.62 -8.83 -3.12
N HIS A 272 -3.83 -7.58 -2.76
CA HIS A 272 -2.78 -6.56 -2.61
C HIS A 272 -2.83 -5.99 -1.20
N VAL A 273 -1.71 -5.98 -0.48
CA VAL A 273 -1.60 -5.18 0.75
C VAL A 273 -1.35 -3.74 0.32
N THR A 274 -2.33 -2.86 0.56
CA THR A 274 -2.39 -1.54 -0.07
C THR A 274 -1.88 -0.39 0.80
N GLU A 275 -2.00 -0.50 2.13
CA GLU A 275 -1.83 0.65 3.02
C GLU A 275 -1.27 0.26 4.39
N MET A 276 -0.25 -0.63 4.44
CA MET A 276 0.22 -1.08 5.74
C MET A 276 0.96 0.00 6.50
N ASP A 277 0.53 0.22 7.72
CA ASP A 277 1.27 0.86 8.80
C ASP A 277 0.97 0.17 10.14
N VAL A 278 1.93 0.20 11.08
CA VAL A 278 1.81 -0.51 12.35
C VAL A 278 2.19 0.43 13.50
N TYR A 279 1.19 0.97 14.18
CA TYR A 279 1.43 1.76 15.38
C TYR A 279 2.07 0.91 16.47
N GLN A 280 3.25 1.29 16.91
CA GLN A 280 4.07 0.52 17.86
C GLN A 280 3.55 0.56 19.32
N GLY A 281 2.52 1.35 19.59
CA GLY A 281 2.02 1.63 20.94
C GLY A 281 2.64 2.91 21.54
N PRO A 282 2.29 3.23 22.78
CA PRO A 282 2.69 4.51 23.40
C PRO A 282 4.16 4.59 23.79
N THR A 283 4.90 3.48 23.71
CA THR A 283 6.32 3.43 24.07
C THR A 283 7.18 3.23 22.84
N ASN A 284 8.26 4.01 22.73
CA ASN A 284 9.27 3.88 21.69
C ASN A 284 10.45 3.02 22.18
N SER A 285 10.16 1.84 22.75
CA SER A 285 11.19 0.93 23.25
C SER A 285 11.78 0.04 22.14
N SER A 286 12.97 -0.51 22.40
CA SER A 286 13.60 -1.48 21.50
C SER A 286 12.74 -2.74 21.29
N GLU A 287 12.03 -3.17 22.32
CA GLU A 287 11.12 -4.32 22.27
C GLU A 287 9.91 -4.02 21.35
N ALA A 288 9.34 -2.81 21.45
CA ALA A 288 8.25 -2.40 20.59
C ALA A 288 8.68 -2.37 19.10
N PHE A 289 9.86 -1.83 18.80
CA PHE A 289 10.39 -1.85 17.44
C PHE A 289 10.81 -3.25 16.96
N ALA A 290 11.28 -4.11 17.84
CA ALA A 290 11.55 -5.51 17.49
C ALA A 290 10.27 -6.26 17.14
N LYS A 291 9.18 -6.04 17.89
CA LYS A 291 7.87 -6.60 17.59
C LYS A 291 7.27 -6.03 16.29
N GLN A 292 7.40 -4.72 16.06
CA GLN A 292 7.01 -4.08 14.79
C GLN A 292 7.75 -4.73 13.60
N LYS A 293 9.07 -4.95 13.73
CA LYS A 293 9.88 -5.67 12.73
C LYS A 293 9.31 -7.05 12.42
N GLU A 294 8.97 -7.83 13.46
CA GLU A 294 8.40 -9.17 13.32
C GLU A 294 7.07 -9.13 12.55
N ILE A 295 6.19 -8.17 12.84
CA ILE A 295 4.89 -8.03 12.18
C ILE A 295 5.09 -7.73 10.68
N PHE A 296 5.94 -6.76 10.33
CA PHE A 296 6.25 -6.45 8.93
C PHE A 296 6.87 -7.65 8.19
N TYR A 297 7.84 -8.32 8.83
CA TYR A 297 8.44 -9.54 8.28
C TYR A 297 7.38 -10.61 8.01
N ASN A 298 6.54 -10.93 8.99
CA ASN A 298 5.54 -12.00 8.88
C ASN A 298 4.52 -11.74 7.76
N VAL A 299 4.02 -10.50 7.64
CA VAL A 299 3.06 -10.13 6.59
C VAL A 299 3.70 -10.20 5.21
N VAL A 300 4.87 -9.57 5.03
CA VAL A 300 5.56 -9.57 3.73
C VAL A 300 5.98 -10.99 3.35
N HIS A 301 6.52 -11.77 4.29
CA HIS A 301 6.90 -13.16 4.04
C HIS A 301 5.69 -14.03 3.67
N ALA A 302 4.56 -13.91 4.36
CA ALA A 302 3.34 -14.63 4.00
C ALA A 302 2.84 -14.23 2.60
N CYS A 303 2.86 -12.93 2.27
CA CYS A 303 2.51 -12.43 0.94
C CYS A 303 3.47 -12.99 -0.13
N MET A 304 4.77 -12.97 0.11
CA MET A 304 5.79 -13.50 -0.81
C MET A 304 5.65 -15.01 -1.07
N LYS A 305 5.22 -15.80 -0.08
CA LYS A 305 5.01 -17.25 -0.21
C LYS A 305 3.68 -17.62 -0.86
N ASP A 306 2.77 -16.67 -1.04
CA ASP A 306 1.46 -16.91 -1.62
C ASP A 306 1.35 -16.25 -3.01
N SER A 307 1.21 -17.06 -4.07
CA SER A 307 1.06 -16.57 -5.45
C SER A 307 -0.22 -15.76 -5.69
N ASN A 308 -1.16 -15.75 -4.73
CA ASN A 308 -2.36 -14.93 -4.77
C ASN A 308 -2.11 -13.51 -4.26
N CYS A 309 -1.07 -13.30 -3.43
CA CYS A 309 -0.64 -11.97 -3.01
C CYS A 309 0.34 -11.37 -4.04
N ILE A 310 0.01 -10.18 -4.56
CA ILE A 310 0.69 -9.61 -5.73
C ILE A 310 1.54 -8.38 -5.41
N GLY A 311 1.37 -7.76 -4.24
CA GLY A 311 2.11 -6.57 -3.87
C GLY A 311 1.88 -6.15 -2.43
N PHE A 312 2.77 -5.26 -1.99
CA PHE A 312 2.78 -4.71 -0.65
C PHE A 312 3.12 -3.22 -0.69
N MET A 313 2.27 -2.41 -0.08
CA MET A 313 2.48 -0.96 0.05
C MET A 313 2.43 -0.53 1.51
N THR A 314 3.31 0.38 1.89
CA THR A 314 3.18 1.11 3.15
C THR A 314 2.38 2.40 2.96
N TRP A 315 1.69 2.85 4.02
CA TRP A 315 0.97 4.13 3.96
C TRP A 315 1.85 5.27 4.45
N GLY A 316 2.89 5.53 3.69
CA GLY A 316 3.92 6.54 3.93
C GLY A 316 5.33 5.97 4.00
N ILE A 317 6.33 6.83 3.72
CA ILE A 317 7.75 6.48 3.73
C ILE A 317 8.32 6.61 5.14
N ALA A 318 8.15 7.80 5.75
CA ALA A 318 8.78 8.18 7.01
C ALA A 318 7.75 8.53 8.09
N ASP A 319 8.10 8.26 9.34
CA ASP A 319 7.24 8.48 10.50
C ASP A 319 6.77 9.94 10.64
N ARG A 320 7.61 10.92 10.24
CA ARG A 320 7.28 12.36 10.33
C ARG A 320 6.02 12.76 9.59
N TYR A 321 5.63 11.99 8.59
CA TYR A 321 4.50 12.31 7.72
C TYR A 321 3.32 11.36 7.88
N THR A 322 3.34 10.51 8.89
CA THR A 322 2.23 9.58 9.13
C THR A 322 0.93 10.33 9.42
N TRP A 323 -0.16 9.85 8.83
CA TRP A 323 -1.50 10.36 9.07
C TRP A 323 -1.94 10.22 10.55
N LEU A 324 -1.37 9.26 11.29
CA LEU A 324 -1.63 9.06 12.70
C LEU A 324 -1.26 10.26 13.57
N ARG A 325 -0.27 11.07 13.14
CA ARG A 325 0.14 12.29 13.83
C ARG A 325 -0.62 13.52 13.35
N THR A 326 -1.12 13.50 12.11
CA THR A 326 -1.60 14.70 11.42
C THR A 326 -3.12 14.81 11.34
N THR A 327 -3.85 13.76 11.72
CA THR A 327 -5.32 13.75 11.73
C THR A 327 -5.85 13.98 13.15
N ASP A 328 -6.79 14.92 13.29
CA ASP A 328 -7.36 15.32 14.58
C ASP A 328 -8.03 14.16 15.33
N TRP A 329 -8.62 13.22 14.59
CA TRP A 329 -9.34 12.10 15.19
C TRP A 329 -8.44 10.95 15.67
N LYS A 330 -7.17 10.88 15.23
CA LYS A 330 -6.16 9.93 15.76
C LYS A 330 -5.27 10.58 16.81
N ASN A 331 -4.70 11.73 16.51
CA ASN A 331 -3.87 12.54 17.41
C ASN A 331 -2.82 11.74 18.20
N MET A 332 -2.01 10.96 17.50
CA MET A 332 -0.94 10.12 18.06
C MET A 332 0.43 10.74 17.76
N PRO A 333 0.88 11.78 18.51
CA PRO A 333 2.08 12.55 18.14
C PRO A 333 3.37 11.74 18.14
N ASP A 334 3.42 10.65 18.93
CA ASP A 334 4.59 9.78 19.06
C ASP A 334 4.53 8.54 18.14
N ALA A 335 3.57 8.46 17.23
CA ALA A 335 3.41 7.32 16.32
C ALA A 335 4.63 7.19 15.39
N LYS A 336 5.15 5.97 15.28
CA LYS A 336 6.27 5.60 14.41
C LYS A 336 5.90 4.33 13.62
N PRO A 337 4.93 4.41 12.68
CA PRO A 337 4.29 3.21 12.16
C PRO A 337 4.92 2.62 10.89
N VAL A 338 5.86 3.33 10.23
CA VAL A 338 6.39 2.93 8.92
C VAL A 338 7.88 2.54 8.96
N LEU A 339 8.52 2.38 7.80
CA LEU A 339 9.83 1.74 7.66
C LEU A 339 11.02 2.65 7.98
N PHE A 340 10.83 3.97 7.83
CA PHE A 340 11.87 4.97 8.09
C PHE A 340 11.44 5.90 9.23
N ASP A 341 12.42 6.36 10.00
CA ASP A 341 12.18 7.35 11.05
C ASP A 341 11.99 8.78 10.49
N ASP A 342 11.90 9.74 11.38
CA ASP A 342 11.70 11.16 11.03
C ASP A 342 12.83 11.75 10.17
N ASP A 343 14.03 11.15 10.19
CA ASP A 343 15.23 11.56 9.44
C ASP A 343 15.54 10.63 8.24
N TYR A 344 14.59 9.82 7.82
CA TYR A 344 14.75 8.79 6.77
C TYR A 344 15.81 7.72 7.09
N LYS A 345 16.15 7.51 8.37
CA LYS A 345 16.98 6.38 8.77
C LYS A 345 16.16 5.10 8.81
N LYS A 346 16.77 4.01 8.38
CA LYS A 346 16.16 2.68 8.35
C LYS A 346 15.84 2.20 9.78
N LYS A 347 14.58 1.87 10.04
CA LYS A 347 14.11 1.31 11.31
C LYS A 347 14.23 -0.22 11.33
N PRO A 348 14.09 -0.89 12.49
CA PRO A 348 14.01 -2.35 12.54
C PRO A 348 12.98 -2.95 11.58
N ALA A 349 11.81 -2.31 11.37
CA ALA A 349 10.78 -2.71 10.42
C ALA A 349 11.29 -2.80 8.97
N TYR A 350 12.15 -1.87 8.53
CA TYR A 350 12.81 -1.92 7.22
C TYR A 350 13.54 -3.25 7.01
N TYR A 351 14.35 -3.64 8.00
CA TYR A 351 15.12 -4.88 7.92
C TYR A 351 14.23 -6.13 7.98
N GLY A 352 13.07 -6.06 8.61
CA GLY A 352 12.06 -7.12 8.56
C GLY A 352 11.53 -7.33 7.13
N VAL A 353 11.15 -6.25 6.45
CA VAL A 353 10.71 -6.30 5.06
C VAL A 353 11.84 -6.78 4.14
N LEU A 354 13.07 -6.25 4.29
CA LEU A 354 14.22 -6.66 3.49
C LEU A 354 14.53 -8.15 3.64
N GLN A 355 14.46 -8.67 4.85
CA GLN A 355 14.66 -10.10 5.13
C GLN A 355 13.60 -10.94 4.42
N ALA A 356 12.32 -10.58 4.53
CA ALA A 356 11.24 -11.31 3.88
C ALA A 356 11.39 -11.34 2.34
N LEU A 357 11.79 -10.21 1.73
CA LEU A 357 12.05 -10.11 0.29
C LEU A 357 13.24 -11.00 -0.16
N LYS A 358 14.32 -11.05 0.65
CA LYS A 358 15.49 -11.89 0.37
C LYS A 358 15.21 -13.38 0.45
N GLU A 359 14.29 -13.80 1.29
CA GLU A 359 13.86 -15.20 1.41
C GLU A 359 13.02 -15.65 0.21
N GLY A 360 12.52 -14.69 -0.57
CA GLY A 360 11.97 -14.85 -1.91
C GLY A 360 10.67 -15.66 -1.98
N ARG A 361 10.20 -15.84 -3.21
CA ARG A 361 9.08 -16.71 -3.57
C ARG A 361 9.54 -18.15 -3.80
#